data_795e5059dc751f6cc4bd738c8aac0100
#
_entry.id   795e5059dc751f6cc4bd738c8aac0100
#
_cell.length_a   1.000
_cell.length_b   1.000
_cell.length_c   1.000
_cell.angle_alpha   90.00
_cell.angle_beta   90.00
_cell.angle_gamma   90.00
#
_symmetry.space_group_name_H-M   'P 1'
#
loop_
_entity.id
_entity.type
_entity.pdbx_description
1 polymer ?
#
loop_
_entity_poly.entity_id
_entity_poly.type
_entity_poly.pdbx_seq_one_letter_code
_entity_poly.pdbx_strand_id
1 'polypeptide(L)'
;MVRSDSTAISVNPLVQLLELIRRARTAESADELAFLAVNETHAIAAYRQAALWLMADGVLALSGVVQPEANAPYVQWLNRVCRYLYESSDKQAIRPLTAADIPAKEAEEWSEWLPEYMLWMPFGESPEQDGSGGGLLLAADAAWSESQCALLQEWRDAWHHAWRARYKPSPLSLQLLGTRLSGWLRQHP
;
A
#
# COMPACT_ATOMS: atom_id res chain seq x y z
N MET A 1 -18.20 -2.16 -46.06
CA MET A 1 -17.46 -2.81 -44.96
C MET A 1 -16.76 -1.73 -44.19
N VAL A 2 -17.50 -1.11 -43.23
CA VAL A 2 -17.04 0.04 -42.46
C VAL A 2 -16.34 -0.51 -41.23
N ARG A 3 -15.02 -0.27 -41.13
CA ARG A 3 -14.26 -0.51 -39.91
C ARG A 3 -14.66 0.57 -38.90
N SER A 4 -15.35 0.17 -37.86
CA SER A 4 -15.53 0.99 -36.67
C SER A 4 -14.21 0.98 -35.90
N ASP A 5 -13.41 2.01 -36.13
CA ASP A 5 -12.31 2.36 -35.23
C ASP A 5 -12.93 2.83 -33.90
N SER A 6 -12.98 1.90 -32.96
CA SER A 6 -13.29 2.20 -31.56
C SER A 6 -12.09 2.92 -31.00
N THR A 7 -12.05 4.25 -31.15
CA THR A 7 -11.09 5.11 -30.47
C THR A 7 -11.45 5.06 -29.00
N ALA A 8 -10.88 4.10 -28.26
CA ALA A 8 -10.86 4.16 -26.81
C ALA A 8 -10.16 5.49 -26.44
N ILE A 9 -10.91 6.45 -25.93
CA ILE A 9 -10.37 7.71 -25.42
C ILE A 9 -9.46 7.30 -24.25
N SER A 10 -8.16 7.19 -24.52
CA SER A 10 -7.16 6.97 -23.48
C SER A 10 -7.18 8.23 -22.61
N VAL A 11 -7.82 8.14 -21.47
CA VAL A 11 -7.84 9.23 -20.50
C VAL A 11 -6.42 9.45 -20.04
N ASN A 12 -5.93 10.70 -20.13
CA ASN A 12 -4.57 11.05 -19.76
C ASN A 12 -4.32 10.70 -18.29
N PRO A 13 -3.31 9.86 -17.95
CA PRO A 13 -3.02 9.45 -16.58
C PRO A 13 -2.77 10.61 -15.61
N LEU A 14 -2.25 11.75 -16.11
CA LEU A 14 -2.08 12.97 -15.31
C LEU A 14 -3.42 13.58 -14.89
N VAL A 15 -4.43 13.55 -15.76
CA VAL A 15 -5.77 14.03 -15.42
C VAL A 15 -6.39 13.14 -14.35
N GLN A 16 -6.21 11.83 -14.47
CA GLN A 16 -6.67 10.88 -13.46
C GLN A 16 -5.96 11.08 -12.12
N LEU A 17 -4.64 11.31 -12.15
CA LEU A 17 -3.87 11.62 -10.95
C LEU A 17 -4.40 12.88 -10.24
N LEU A 18 -4.64 13.96 -10.98
CA LEU A 18 -5.20 15.19 -10.42
C LEU A 18 -6.58 14.97 -9.79
N GLU A 19 -7.43 14.17 -10.42
CA GLU A 19 -8.74 13.82 -9.88
C GLU A 19 -8.64 12.99 -8.58
N LEU A 20 -7.75 11.99 -8.55
CA LEU A 20 -7.47 11.22 -7.34
C LEU A 20 -6.96 12.09 -6.19
N ILE A 21 -6.03 13.00 -6.49
CA ILE A 21 -5.49 13.95 -5.49
C ILE A 21 -6.60 14.85 -4.96
N ARG A 22 -7.48 15.35 -5.84
CA ARG A 22 -8.64 16.16 -5.43
C ARG A 22 -9.55 15.37 -4.49
N ARG A 23 -9.89 14.14 -4.85
CA ARG A 23 -10.73 13.25 -4.03
C ARG A 23 -10.09 12.95 -2.67
N ALA A 24 -8.78 12.67 -2.63
CA ALA A 24 -8.09 12.43 -1.37
C ALA A 24 -8.13 13.67 -0.45
N ARG A 25 -7.99 14.88 -0.99
CA ARG A 25 -8.09 16.13 -0.20
C ARG A 25 -9.48 16.38 0.37
N THR A 26 -10.53 15.97 -0.34
CA THR A 26 -11.93 16.16 0.06
C THR A 26 -12.50 14.97 0.83
N ALA A 27 -11.79 13.87 0.94
CA ALA A 27 -12.22 12.69 1.67
C ALA A 27 -12.57 13.04 3.13
N GLU A 28 -13.70 12.53 3.61
CA GLU A 28 -14.23 12.84 4.93
C GLU A 28 -13.75 11.88 6.02
N SER A 29 -13.30 10.68 5.63
CA SER A 29 -12.88 9.63 6.56
C SER A 29 -11.61 8.90 6.13
N ALA A 30 -10.98 8.20 7.09
CA ALA A 30 -9.86 7.30 6.83
C ALA A 30 -10.31 6.10 5.96
N ASP A 31 -11.53 5.60 6.13
CA ASP A 31 -12.07 4.50 5.33
C ASP A 31 -12.21 4.86 3.86
N GLU A 32 -12.67 6.08 3.57
CA GLU A 32 -12.72 6.60 2.19
C GLU A 32 -11.33 6.71 1.59
N LEU A 33 -10.35 7.19 2.34
CA LEU A 33 -8.94 7.23 1.90
C LEU A 33 -8.36 5.85 1.68
N ALA A 34 -8.67 4.87 2.54
CA ALA A 34 -8.26 3.49 2.36
C ALA A 34 -8.88 2.90 1.07
N PHE A 35 -10.16 3.15 0.83
CA PHE A 35 -10.84 2.73 -0.39
C PHE A 35 -10.19 3.34 -1.64
N LEU A 36 -9.91 4.65 -1.64
CA LEU A 36 -9.21 5.33 -2.75
C LEU A 36 -7.85 4.68 -3.03
N ALA A 37 -7.08 4.39 -1.98
CA ALA A 37 -5.75 3.80 -2.12
C ALA A 37 -5.77 2.41 -2.78
N VAL A 38 -6.70 1.53 -2.39
CA VAL A 38 -6.68 0.14 -2.87
C VAL A 38 -7.56 -0.12 -4.09
N ASN A 39 -8.57 0.72 -4.38
CA ASN A 39 -9.49 0.48 -5.49
C ASN A 39 -9.37 1.51 -6.62
N GLU A 40 -9.14 2.78 -6.31
CA GLU A 40 -9.21 3.83 -7.31
C GLU A 40 -7.84 4.18 -7.92
N THR A 41 -6.75 3.81 -7.27
CA THR A 41 -5.38 3.91 -7.83
C THR A 41 -5.27 3.21 -9.19
N HIS A 42 -6.17 2.25 -9.47
CA HIS A 42 -6.26 1.59 -10.76
C HIS A 42 -6.48 2.56 -11.95
N ALA A 43 -7.00 3.74 -11.70
CA ALA A 43 -7.17 4.77 -12.74
C ALA A 43 -5.86 5.29 -13.32
N ILE A 44 -4.76 5.24 -12.57
CA ILE A 44 -3.44 5.75 -12.99
C ILE A 44 -2.44 4.65 -13.33
N ALA A 45 -2.63 3.43 -12.80
CA ALA A 45 -1.77 2.29 -13.09
C ALA A 45 -2.55 0.98 -12.91
N ALA A 46 -2.52 0.10 -13.92
CA ALA A 46 -3.21 -1.17 -13.85
C ALA A 46 -2.51 -2.13 -12.88
N TYR A 47 -3.28 -2.74 -11.99
CA TYR A 47 -2.84 -3.81 -11.09
C TYR A 47 -3.96 -4.85 -10.92
N ARG A 48 -3.62 -6.02 -10.38
CA ARG A 48 -4.61 -7.08 -10.06
C ARG A 48 -5.05 -7.01 -8.61
N GLN A 49 -4.14 -6.65 -7.72
CA GLN A 49 -4.39 -6.61 -6.28
C GLN A 49 -3.69 -5.40 -5.66
N ALA A 50 -4.31 -4.85 -4.64
CA ALA A 50 -3.73 -3.80 -3.81
C ALA A 50 -4.02 -4.08 -2.33
N ALA A 51 -3.08 -3.72 -1.48
CA ALA A 51 -3.21 -3.82 -0.03
C ALA A 51 -2.67 -2.55 0.65
N LEU A 52 -3.47 -2.00 1.55
CA LEU A 52 -3.03 -0.97 2.48
C LEU A 52 -2.65 -1.64 3.79
N TRP A 53 -1.41 -1.49 4.21
CA TRP A 53 -0.87 -2.08 5.42
C TRP A 53 -0.32 -1.00 6.36
N LEU A 54 -0.59 -1.17 7.66
CA LEU A 54 -0.08 -0.29 8.71
C LEU A 54 0.75 -1.11 9.71
N MET A 55 1.83 -0.51 10.23
CA MET A 55 2.67 -1.16 11.23
C MET A 55 1.90 -1.53 12.49
N ALA A 56 0.96 -0.69 12.92
CA ALA A 56 0.17 -0.88 14.12
C ALA A 56 -0.97 -1.90 13.95
N ASP A 57 -1.67 -1.86 12.82
CA ASP A 57 -2.94 -2.57 12.61
C ASP A 57 -2.83 -3.77 11.64
N GLY A 58 -1.71 -3.86 10.89
CA GLY A 58 -1.54 -4.87 9.83
C GLY A 58 -2.27 -4.48 8.56
N VAL A 59 -2.79 -5.47 7.81
CA VAL A 59 -3.57 -5.25 6.59
C VAL A 59 -4.90 -4.61 6.95
N LEU A 60 -5.04 -3.33 6.57
CA LEU A 60 -6.23 -2.52 6.83
C LEU A 60 -7.27 -2.63 5.72
N ALA A 61 -6.83 -2.62 4.46
CA ALA A 61 -7.72 -2.71 3.31
C ALA A 61 -7.09 -3.54 2.18
N LEU A 62 -7.95 -4.20 1.40
CA LEU A 62 -7.61 -4.97 0.20
C LEU A 62 -8.52 -4.55 -0.95
N SER A 63 -7.99 -4.50 -2.17
CA SER A 63 -8.80 -4.23 -3.36
C SER A 63 -9.87 -5.30 -3.55
N GLY A 64 -11.10 -4.86 -3.82
CA GLY A 64 -12.23 -5.76 -4.05
C GLY A 64 -12.77 -6.49 -2.82
N VAL A 65 -12.26 -6.22 -1.62
CA VAL A 65 -12.67 -6.85 -0.37
C VAL A 65 -13.26 -5.80 0.57
N VAL A 66 -14.47 -6.04 1.08
CA VAL A 66 -15.15 -5.09 1.97
C VAL A 66 -14.45 -5.00 3.32
N GLN A 67 -14.06 -6.16 3.88
CA GLN A 67 -13.35 -6.23 5.16
C GLN A 67 -12.38 -7.41 5.14
N PRO A 68 -11.05 -7.17 5.27
CA PRO A 68 -10.08 -8.25 5.36
C PRO A 68 -10.26 -9.07 6.63
N GLU A 69 -10.27 -10.40 6.49
CA GLU A 69 -10.29 -11.30 7.63
C GLU A 69 -8.87 -11.49 8.18
N ALA A 70 -8.59 -10.99 9.39
CA ALA A 70 -7.26 -11.00 9.98
C ALA A 70 -6.62 -12.40 10.08
N ASN A 71 -7.44 -13.45 10.22
CA ASN A 71 -6.99 -14.84 10.33
C ASN A 71 -6.88 -15.57 8.98
N ALA A 72 -7.26 -14.96 7.86
CA ALA A 72 -7.13 -15.57 6.56
C ALA A 72 -5.64 -15.82 6.24
N PRO A 73 -5.25 -16.99 5.69
CA PRO A 73 -3.85 -17.31 5.39
C PRO A 73 -3.17 -16.27 4.52
N TYR A 74 -3.87 -15.77 3.49
CA TYR A 74 -3.40 -14.70 2.63
C TYR A 74 -3.09 -13.40 3.40
N VAL A 75 -3.98 -12.97 4.29
CA VAL A 75 -3.79 -11.75 5.09
C VAL A 75 -2.62 -11.91 6.05
N GLN A 76 -2.45 -13.08 6.66
CA GLN A 76 -1.30 -13.37 7.52
C GLN A 76 0.02 -13.38 6.74
N TRP A 77 0.03 -13.95 5.54
CA TRP A 77 1.19 -13.92 4.65
C TRP A 77 1.54 -12.48 4.26
N LEU A 78 0.56 -11.68 3.79
CA LEU A 78 0.76 -10.26 3.49
C LEU A 78 1.31 -9.47 4.69
N ASN A 79 0.82 -9.73 5.89
CA ASN A 79 1.33 -9.07 7.11
C ASN A 79 2.82 -9.36 7.34
N ARG A 80 3.30 -10.58 7.08
CA ARG A 80 4.72 -10.93 7.18
C ARG A 80 5.54 -10.20 6.12
N VAL A 81 5.09 -10.26 4.86
CA VAL A 81 5.77 -9.61 3.72
C VAL A 81 5.83 -8.09 3.91
N CYS A 82 4.71 -7.44 4.18
CA CYS A 82 4.67 -5.99 4.36
C CYS A 82 5.52 -5.51 5.54
N ARG A 83 5.53 -6.26 6.64
CA ARG A 83 6.39 -5.96 7.80
C ARG A 83 7.87 -6.02 7.42
N TYR A 84 8.30 -7.09 6.76
CA TYR A 84 9.68 -7.23 6.28
C TYR A 84 10.06 -6.08 5.35
N LEU A 85 9.21 -5.75 4.37
CA LEU A 85 9.44 -4.66 3.43
C LEU A 85 9.53 -3.30 4.16
N TYR A 86 8.66 -3.06 5.13
CA TYR A 86 8.67 -1.83 5.90
C TYR A 86 9.92 -1.69 6.76
N GLU A 87 10.40 -2.77 7.39
CA GLU A 87 11.60 -2.76 8.23
C GLU A 87 12.89 -2.66 7.40
N SER A 88 12.93 -3.26 6.20
CA SER A 88 14.12 -3.35 5.34
C SER A 88 14.24 -2.22 4.31
N SER A 89 13.21 -1.38 4.11
CA SER A 89 13.16 -0.39 3.04
C SER A 89 13.49 1.02 3.52
N ASP A 90 14.04 1.82 2.59
CA ASP A 90 13.99 3.26 2.69
C ASP A 90 12.51 3.70 2.66
N LYS A 91 12.10 4.50 3.66
CA LYS A 91 10.71 4.96 3.83
C LYS A 91 10.29 6.01 2.79
N GLN A 92 11.23 6.53 2.02
CA GLN A 92 10.99 7.56 1.01
C GLN A 92 10.83 6.97 -0.40
N ALA A 93 11.49 5.86 -0.70
CA ALA A 93 11.54 5.30 -2.05
C ALA A 93 10.46 4.26 -2.29
N ILE A 94 9.73 4.39 -3.39
CA ILE A 94 8.92 3.30 -3.90
C ILE A 94 9.82 2.26 -4.60
N ARG A 95 9.46 0.98 -4.50
CA ARG A 95 10.31 -0.12 -4.98
C ARG A 95 9.50 -1.14 -5.79
N PRO A 96 9.80 -1.31 -7.09
CA PRO A 96 9.42 -2.51 -7.83
C PRO A 96 10.13 -3.73 -7.23
N LEU A 97 9.42 -4.82 -7.05
CA LEU A 97 9.89 -6.03 -6.37
C LEU A 97 9.34 -7.28 -7.07
N THR A 98 10.03 -8.39 -6.86
CA THR A 98 9.62 -9.74 -7.23
C THR A 98 9.80 -10.67 -6.03
N ALA A 99 9.45 -11.94 -6.17
CA ALA A 99 9.66 -12.95 -5.12
C ALA A 99 11.13 -13.06 -4.65
N ALA A 100 12.10 -12.68 -5.51
CA ALA A 100 13.53 -12.72 -5.16
C ALA A 100 13.95 -11.65 -4.12
N ASP A 101 13.12 -10.63 -3.90
CA ASP A 101 13.41 -9.49 -3.01
C ASP A 101 12.88 -9.67 -1.58
N ILE A 102 12.21 -10.79 -1.30
CA ILE A 102 11.65 -11.12 0.02
C ILE A 102 12.28 -12.39 0.60
N PRO A 103 12.11 -12.68 1.90
CA PRO A 103 12.67 -13.89 2.49
C PRO A 103 12.18 -15.17 1.80
N ALA A 104 13.06 -16.16 1.66
CA ALA A 104 12.79 -17.40 0.93
C ALA A 104 11.49 -18.10 1.34
N LYS A 105 11.17 -18.10 2.63
CA LYS A 105 9.95 -18.70 3.15
C LYS A 105 8.67 -18.06 2.58
N GLU A 106 8.63 -16.73 2.53
CA GLU A 106 7.50 -15.98 1.96
C GLU A 106 7.50 -16.04 0.44
N ALA A 107 8.69 -16.14 -0.19
CA ALA A 107 8.85 -16.28 -1.63
C ALA A 107 8.29 -17.61 -2.18
N GLU A 108 8.36 -18.71 -1.41
CA GLU A 108 7.78 -20.00 -1.78
C GLU A 108 6.25 -19.93 -1.97
N GLU A 109 5.57 -19.11 -1.15
CA GLU A 109 4.12 -18.92 -1.21
C GLU A 109 3.70 -17.83 -2.22
N TRP A 110 4.65 -17.05 -2.78
CA TRP A 110 4.34 -15.88 -3.62
C TRP A 110 3.39 -16.17 -4.78
N SER A 111 3.68 -17.18 -5.60
CA SER A 111 2.90 -17.51 -6.79
C SER A 111 1.49 -18.02 -6.47
N GLU A 112 1.23 -18.43 -5.24
CA GLU A 112 -0.10 -18.80 -4.77
C GLU A 112 -0.97 -17.56 -4.52
N TRP A 113 -0.36 -16.46 -4.08
CA TRP A 113 -1.07 -15.30 -3.60
C TRP A 113 -1.02 -14.08 -4.53
N LEU A 114 0.10 -13.83 -5.19
CA LEU A 114 0.33 -12.62 -5.96
C LEU A 114 0.81 -12.90 -7.39
N PRO A 115 0.53 -11.99 -8.34
CA PRO A 115 1.18 -11.97 -9.64
C PRO A 115 2.68 -11.65 -9.52
N GLU A 116 3.39 -11.72 -10.64
CA GLU A 116 4.86 -11.72 -10.68
C GLU A 116 5.51 -10.44 -10.15
N TYR A 117 4.89 -9.28 -10.40
CA TYR A 117 5.49 -7.97 -10.10
C TYR A 117 4.73 -7.25 -8.99
N MET A 118 5.45 -6.82 -7.98
CA MET A 118 4.93 -6.01 -6.90
C MET A 118 5.55 -4.61 -6.94
N LEU A 119 4.80 -3.61 -6.52
CA LEU A 119 5.31 -2.29 -6.16
C LEU A 119 5.03 -2.04 -4.70
N TRP A 120 6.06 -1.77 -3.94
CA TRP A 120 5.97 -1.35 -2.55
C TRP A 120 6.13 0.15 -2.43
N MET A 121 5.18 0.81 -1.82
CA MET A 121 5.13 2.25 -1.61
C MET A 121 5.04 2.55 -0.10
N PRO A 122 6.17 2.61 0.60
CA PRO A 122 6.18 2.92 2.03
C PRO A 122 5.77 4.37 2.28
N PHE A 123 5.24 4.63 3.48
CA PHE A 123 4.92 5.96 3.97
C PHE A 123 5.11 6.04 5.50
N GLY A 124 5.29 7.26 6.01
CA GLY A 124 5.58 7.52 7.42
C GLY A 124 7.08 7.62 7.71
N GLU A 125 7.46 8.53 8.59
CA GLU A 125 8.85 8.88 8.84
C GLU A 125 9.51 8.01 9.91
N SER A 126 8.75 7.47 10.87
CA SER A 126 9.29 6.61 11.93
C SER A 126 8.17 5.81 12.63
N PRO A 127 8.44 4.55 13.00
CA PRO A 127 7.52 3.75 13.81
C PRO A 127 7.23 4.37 15.19
N GLU A 128 8.08 5.29 15.62
CA GLU A 128 8.07 5.84 16.98
C GLU A 128 7.15 7.05 17.18
N GLN A 129 6.72 7.73 16.10
CA GLN A 129 6.06 9.02 16.24
C GLN A 129 4.56 8.98 16.39
N ASP A 130 3.81 8.11 15.71
CA ASP A 130 2.33 8.11 15.82
C ASP A 130 1.64 6.79 15.41
N GLY A 131 2.39 5.75 15.07
CA GLY A 131 1.81 4.48 14.60
C GLY A 131 1.16 4.53 13.21
N SER A 132 1.26 5.67 12.52
CA SER A 132 0.65 5.87 11.20
C SER A 132 1.52 5.37 10.04
N GLY A 133 2.72 4.87 10.34
CA GLY A 133 3.64 4.33 9.35
C GLY A 133 3.12 3.02 8.74
N GLY A 134 3.36 2.86 7.44
CA GLY A 134 2.90 1.68 6.70
C GLY A 134 3.35 1.69 5.25
N GLY A 135 2.56 1.03 4.40
CA GLY A 135 2.80 1.02 2.97
C GLY A 135 1.58 0.60 2.17
N LEU A 136 1.54 1.03 0.94
CA LEU A 136 0.62 0.56 -0.08
C LEU A 136 1.38 -0.42 -0.98
N LEU A 137 0.83 -1.63 -1.13
CA LEU A 137 1.33 -2.66 -2.00
C LEU A 137 0.40 -2.77 -3.20
N LEU A 138 0.97 -2.73 -4.41
CA LEU A 138 0.28 -3.03 -5.65
C LEU A 138 0.93 -4.23 -6.32
N ALA A 139 0.13 -5.16 -6.85
CA ALA A 139 0.63 -6.34 -7.54
C ALA A 139 0.04 -6.46 -8.95
N ALA A 140 0.89 -6.69 -9.96
CA ALA A 140 0.54 -6.66 -11.38
C ALA A 140 1.18 -7.81 -12.16
N ASP A 141 0.59 -8.16 -13.32
CA ASP A 141 1.11 -9.18 -14.23
C ASP A 141 2.27 -8.67 -15.10
N ALA A 142 2.47 -7.35 -15.17
CA ALA A 142 3.52 -6.72 -15.95
C ALA A 142 4.44 -5.88 -15.07
N ALA A 143 5.71 -5.78 -15.48
CA ALA A 143 6.70 -4.97 -14.80
C ALA A 143 6.30 -3.48 -14.77
N TRP A 144 6.62 -2.82 -13.68
CA TRP A 144 6.34 -1.40 -13.47
C TRP A 144 7.28 -0.53 -14.29
N SER A 145 6.73 0.37 -15.11
CA SER A 145 7.52 1.36 -15.84
C SER A 145 7.93 2.54 -14.94
N GLU A 146 9.01 3.23 -15.31
CA GLU A 146 9.45 4.43 -14.60
C GLU A 146 8.35 5.51 -14.55
N SER A 147 7.59 5.68 -15.64
CA SER A 147 6.49 6.63 -15.70
C SER A 147 5.34 6.29 -14.76
N GLN A 148 4.99 5.00 -14.63
CA GLN A 148 4.01 4.54 -13.66
C GLN A 148 4.51 4.76 -12.22
N CYS A 149 5.77 4.42 -11.96
CA CYS A 149 6.38 4.66 -10.65
C CYS A 149 6.37 6.14 -10.27
N ALA A 150 6.70 7.04 -11.20
CA ALA A 150 6.65 8.48 -10.96
C ALA A 150 5.23 8.98 -10.63
N LEU A 151 4.21 8.55 -11.38
CA LEU A 151 2.81 8.91 -11.10
C LEU A 151 2.34 8.38 -9.73
N LEU A 152 2.71 7.14 -9.40
CA LEU A 152 2.36 6.50 -8.14
C LEU A 152 3.09 7.12 -6.94
N GLN A 153 4.30 7.63 -7.15
CA GLN A 153 5.03 8.40 -6.14
C GLN A 153 4.26 9.68 -5.76
N GLU A 154 3.88 10.48 -6.76
CA GLU A 154 3.09 11.70 -6.55
C GLU A 154 1.73 11.40 -5.90
N TRP A 155 1.08 10.33 -6.34
CA TRP A 155 -0.16 9.87 -5.74
C TRP A 155 0.01 9.50 -4.27
N ARG A 156 0.99 8.64 -3.94
CA ARG A 156 1.27 8.24 -2.56
C ARG A 156 1.50 9.44 -1.65
N ASP A 157 2.30 10.42 -2.08
CA ASP A 157 2.67 11.57 -1.27
C ASP A 157 1.45 12.45 -0.98
N ALA A 158 0.63 12.74 -2.00
CA ALA A 158 -0.60 13.49 -1.84
C ALA A 158 -1.64 12.76 -0.96
N TRP A 159 -1.81 11.46 -1.19
CA TRP A 159 -2.71 10.61 -0.41
C TRP A 159 -2.27 10.51 1.04
N HIS A 160 -0.98 10.26 1.29
CA HIS A 160 -0.43 10.13 2.65
C HIS A 160 -0.60 11.43 3.45
N HIS A 161 -0.45 12.59 2.82
CA HIS A 161 -0.73 13.86 3.47
C HIS A 161 -2.19 13.97 3.94
N ALA A 162 -3.16 13.57 3.12
CA ALA A 162 -4.57 13.51 3.50
C ALA A 162 -4.84 12.45 4.59
N TRP A 163 -4.17 11.29 4.47
CA TRP A 163 -4.26 10.19 5.44
C TRP A 163 -3.88 10.64 6.85
N ARG A 164 -2.73 11.28 7.01
CA ARG A 164 -2.26 11.78 8.31
C ARG A 164 -3.24 12.75 8.99
N ALA A 165 -4.01 13.48 8.21
CA ALA A 165 -5.00 14.41 8.74
C ALA A 165 -6.27 13.71 9.28
N ARG A 166 -6.55 12.49 8.84
CA ARG A 166 -7.82 11.77 9.10
C ARG A 166 -7.66 10.50 9.91
N TYR A 167 -6.57 9.77 9.68
CA TYR A 167 -6.31 8.53 10.40
C TYR A 167 -5.92 8.80 11.85
N LYS A 168 -6.59 8.10 12.76
CA LYS A 168 -6.26 8.06 14.18
C LYS A 168 -6.04 6.62 14.58
N PRO A 169 -4.81 6.23 15.00
CA PRO A 169 -4.55 4.87 15.42
C PRO A 169 -5.44 4.47 16.59
N SER A 170 -5.87 3.21 16.61
CA SER A 170 -6.69 2.67 17.71
C SER A 170 -5.91 2.73 19.03
N PRO A 171 -6.54 3.04 20.18
CA PRO A 171 -5.87 2.99 21.49
C PRO A 171 -5.25 1.64 21.81
N LEU A 172 -5.80 0.54 21.29
CA LEU A 172 -5.25 -0.82 21.43
C LEU A 172 -3.95 -0.98 20.64
N SER A 173 -3.86 -0.39 19.45
CA SER A 173 -2.65 -0.40 18.61
C SER A 173 -1.51 0.36 19.27
N LEU A 174 -1.79 1.49 19.91
CA LEU A 174 -0.80 2.30 20.66
C LEU A 174 -0.25 1.54 21.88
N GLN A 175 -1.08 0.76 22.58
CA GLN A 175 -0.63 -0.07 23.70
C GLN A 175 0.31 -1.20 23.25
N LEU A 176 0.04 -1.83 22.11
CA LEU A 176 0.90 -2.87 21.54
C LEU A 176 2.26 -2.31 21.08
N LEU A 177 2.30 -1.08 20.56
CA LEU A 177 3.54 -0.39 20.22
C LEU A 177 4.35 -0.04 21.47
N GLY A 178 3.71 0.47 22.52
CA GLY A 178 4.37 0.82 23.79
C GLY A 178 4.98 -0.40 24.50
N THR A 179 4.34 -1.57 24.46
CA THR A 179 4.89 -2.81 25.04
C THR A 179 6.06 -3.37 24.24
N ARG A 180 6.12 -3.18 22.93
CA ARG A 180 7.26 -3.59 22.09
C ARG A 180 8.48 -2.71 22.30
N LEU A 181 8.31 -1.39 22.39
CA LEU A 181 9.39 -0.44 22.69
C LEU A 181 10.00 -0.68 24.08
N SER A 182 9.18 -0.95 25.08
CA SER A 182 9.67 -1.26 26.44
C SER A 182 10.40 -2.60 26.51
N GLY A 183 10.08 -3.57 25.64
CA GLY A 183 10.80 -4.83 25.48
C GLY A 183 12.18 -4.66 24.86
N TRP A 184 12.28 -3.81 23.83
CA TRP A 184 13.54 -3.53 23.11
C TRP A 184 14.54 -2.76 24.00
N LEU A 185 14.08 -1.75 24.73
CA LEU A 185 14.91 -0.98 25.68
C LEU A 185 15.44 -1.80 26.86
N ARG A 186 14.81 -2.93 27.22
CA ARG A 186 15.32 -3.86 28.25
C ARG A 186 16.37 -4.83 27.73
N GLN A 187 16.48 -5.03 26.44
CA GLN A 187 17.44 -5.94 25.81
C GLN A 187 18.74 -5.23 25.34
N HIS A 188 18.75 -3.90 25.35
CA HIS A 188 19.89 -3.08 24.90
C HIS A 188 20.12 -1.96 25.92
N PRO A 189 20.74 -2.29 27.09
CA PRO A 189 21.12 -1.30 28.10
C PRO A 189 22.28 -0.40 27.64
#